data_fe79d472d538e93ca6122b63c2efcb55
#
_entry.id   fe79d472d538e93ca6122b63c2efcb55
#
_cell.length_a   1.000
_cell.length_b   1.000
_cell.length_c   1.000
_cell.angle_alpha   90.00
_cell.angle_beta   90.00
_cell.angle_gamma   90.00
#
_symmetry.space_group_name_H-M   'P 1'
#
loop_
_entity.id
_entity.type
_entity.pdbx_description
1 polymer ?
#
loop_
_entity_poly.entity_id
_entity_poly.type
_entity_poly.pdbx_seq_one_letter_code
_entity_poly.pdbx_strand_id
1 'polypeptide(L)'
;VGITCDPPEIFDLFDEIKINIAGDTLVTGGRYLQGMVPEKGGPNEDLMSVFGPSPHVELFTQNGGPVDALTARHFRRGFFSPIHDDVLRNFEEVKALYKATNAKAVVYIHIEFCESEEYDLPDLKNMIRKEGIPMHVVDTEYQTTSLSHLRTRLQAFFESLKGGPL
;
A
#
# COMPACT_ATOMS: atom_id res chain seq x y z
N VAL A 1 3.33 -2.50 -0.29
CA VAL A 1 1.97 -2.79 -0.74
C VAL A 1 1.60 -4.19 -0.30
N GLY A 2 0.32 -4.49 -0.14
CA GLY A 2 -0.21 -5.76 0.34
C GLY A 2 -1.25 -5.53 1.44
N ILE A 3 -1.82 -6.60 2.02
CA ILE A 3 -2.80 -6.49 3.11
C ILE A 3 -2.09 -6.18 4.42
N THR A 4 -1.16 -7.02 4.80
CA THR A 4 -0.35 -6.84 6.02
C THR A 4 1.11 -7.15 5.72
N CYS A 5 2.01 -6.74 6.62
CA CYS A 5 3.38 -7.21 6.63
C CYS A 5 3.52 -8.21 7.77
N ASP A 6 3.56 -9.48 7.41
CA ASP A 6 3.70 -10.58 8.35
C ASP A 6 4.72 -11.59 7.81
N PRO A 7 5.72 -11.98 8.56
CA PRO A 7 6.04 -11.48 9.90
C PRO A 7 6.60 -10.04 9.88
N PRO A 8 6.43 -9.25 10.95
CA PRO A 8 6.88 -7.85 10.99
C PRO A 8 8.40 -7.69 10.87
N GLU A 9 9.17 -8.74 11.14
CA GLU A 9 10.62 -8.79 10.95
C GLU A 9 11.05 -8.56 9.49
N ILE A 10 10.12 -8.61 8.54
CA ILE A 10 10.38 -8.21 7.15
C ILE A 10 10.85 -6.75 7.08
N PHE A 11 10.36 -5.88 7.98
CA PHE A 11 10.84 -4.49 8.05
C PHE A 11 12.32 -4.41 8.43
N ASP A 12 12.80 -5.30 9.29
CA ASP A 12 14.22 -5.35 9.67
C ASP A 12 15.10 -5.70 8.46
N LEU A 13 14.58 -6.52 7.52
CA LEU A 13 15.31 -6.82 6.28
C LEU A 13 15.56 -5.57 5.42
N PHE A 14 14.59 -4.65 5.36
CA PHE A 14 14.78 -3.40 4.62
C PHE A 14 15.87 -2.55 5.25
N ASP A 15 15.93 -2.49 6.58
CA ASP A 15 16.98 -1.77 7.30
C ASP A 15 18.36 -2.42 7.08
N GLU A 16 18.45 -3.75 7.14
CA GLU A 16 19.69 -4.49 6.90
C GLU A 16 20.25 -4.26 5.50
N ILE A 17 19.39 -4.21 4.47
CA ILE A 17 19.80 -3.94 3.08
C ILE A 17 19.85 -2.44 2.76
N LYS A 18 19.62 -1.58 3.75
CA LYS A 18 19.68 -0.11 3.66
C LYS A 18 18.72 0.48 2.62
N ILE A 19 17.50 -0.01 2.64
CA ILE A 19 16.41 0.48 1.80
C ILE A 19 15.39 1.23 2.66
N ASN A 20 15.13 2.47 2.29
CA ASN A 20 14.11 3.28 2.96
C ASN A 20 12.72 2.96 2.42
N ILE A 21 11.78 2.74 3.31
CA ILE A 21 10.35 2.62 2.99
C ILE A 21 9.79 4.04 2.95
N ALA A 22 9.38 4.49 1.76
CA ALA A 22 8.87 5.84 1.55
C ALA A 22 7.37 5.98 1.86
N GLY A 23 6.65 4.87 1.91
CA GLY A 23 5.24 4.80 2.25
C GLY A 23 4.70 3.41 2.03
N ASP A 24 3.52 3.14 2.56
CA ASP A 24 2.86 1.85 2.46
C ASP A 24 1.36 1.99 2.22
N THR A 25 0.74 0.94 1.71
CA THR A 25 -0.70 0.78 1.56
C THR A 25 -1.24 -0.39 2.38
N LEU A 26 -0.54 -0.76 3.44
CA LEU A 26 -0.96 -1.86 4.31
C LEU A 26 -2.19 -1.48 5.12
N VAL A 27 -3.06 -2.44 5.37
CA VAL A 27 -4.27 -2.23 6.18
C VAL A 27 -3.92 -1.79 7.60
N THR A 28 -2.84 -2.33 8.15
CA THR A 28 -2.33 -1.98 9.49
C THR A 28 -1.39 -0.78 9.50
N GLY A 29 -1.00 -0.27 8.34
CA GLY A 29 -0.08 0.84 8.14
C GLY A 29 -0.76 2.10 7.61
N GLY A 30 -0.31 2.59 6.46
CA GLY A 30 -0.77 3.84 5.85
C GLY A 30 -2.29 3.92 5.69
N ARG A 31 -2.95 2.83 5.33
CA ARG A 31 -4.42 2.79 5.20
C ARG A 31 -5.15 2.92 6.53
N TYR A 32 -4.59 2.45 7.63
CA TYR A 32 -5.17 2.67 8.95
C TYR A 32 -5.23 4.16 9.29
N LEU A 33 -4.24 4.91 8.84
CA LEU A 33 -4.14 6.36 9.04
C LEU A 33 -4.95 7.17 8.03
N GLN A 34 -5.32 6.58 6.89
CA GLN A 34 -6.19 7.23 5.90
C GLN A 34 -7.52 7.64 6.54
N GLY A 35 -8.08 8.74 6.04
CA GLY A 35 -9.33 9.29 6.59
C GLY A 35 -9.15 10.11 7.87
N MET A 36 -7.93 10.26 8.40
CA MET A 36 -7.63 11.38 9.27
C MET A 36 -7.77 12.66 8.44
N VAL A 37 -8.49 13.66 8.98
CA VAL A 37 -8.60 14.96 8.32
C VAL A 37 -7.20 15.55 8.27
N PRO A 38 -6.58 15.75 7.09
CA PRO A 38 -5.30 16.41 7.03
C PRO A 38 -5.50 17.85 7.53
N GLU A 39 -4.62 18.31 8.38
CA GLU A 39 -4.47 19.74 8.58
C GLU A 39 -4.16 20.37 7.23
N LYS A 40 -4.82 21.50 6.92
CA LYS A 40 -4.64 22.24 5.69
C LYS A 40 -3.14 22.55 5.53
N GLY A 41 -2.51 22.04 4.44
CA GLY A 41 -1.07 22.15 4.23
C GLY A 41 -0.23 21.00 4.80
N GLY A 42 -0.85 19.92 5.27
CA GLY A 42 -0.15 18.72 5.73
C GLY A 42 0.43 17.88 4.59
N PRO A 43 1.43 17.02 4.88
CA PRO A 43 2.16 16.25 3.87
C PRO A 43 1.29 15.24 3.07
N ASN A 44 0.06 15.03 3.49
CA ASN A 44 -0.88 14.08 2.85
C ASN A 44 -2.02 14.79 2.09
N GLU A 45 -1.97 16.11 1.93
CA GLU A 45 -3.04 16.87 1.25
C GLU A 45 -3.18 16.41 -0.22
N ASP A 46 -2.05 16.16 -0.89
CA ASP A 46 -2.04 15.68 -2.28
C ASP A 46 -2.57 14.24 -2.41
N LEU A 47 -2.28 13.37 -1.46
CA LEU A 47 -2.82 12.01 -1.43
C LEU A 47 -4.33 12.01 -1.22
N MET A 48 -4.86 12.91 -0.40
CA MET A 48 -6.29 13.03 -0.17
C MET A 48 -7.06 13.57 -1.38
N SER A 49 -6.42 14.34 -2.26
CA SER A 49 -7.03 14.81 -3.50
C SER A 49 -7.29 13.66 -4.49
N VAL A 50 -6.48 12.59 -4.43
CA VAL A 50 -6.63 11.41 -5.26
C VAL A 50 -7.80 10.52 -4.79
N PHE A 51 -8.01 10.46 -3.47
CA PHE A 51 -9.01 9.55 -2.88
C PHE A 51 -10.37 10.20 -2.66
N GLY A 52 -10.56 11.46 -2.94
CA GLY A 52 -11.82 12.20 -2.85
C GLY A 52 -12.74 11.79 -1.67
N PRO A 53 -13.54 12.66 -1.12
CA PRO A 53 -14.51 12.26 -0.11
C PRO A 53 -15.51 11.28 -0.73
N SER A 54 -15.74 10.14 -0.08
CA SER A 54 -16.87 9.29 -0.43
C SER A 54 -18.14 10.14 -0.43
N PRO A 55 -19.05 10.03 -1.41
CA PRO A 55 -20.27 10.81 -1.49
C PRO A 55 -21.18 10.66 -0.26
N HIS A 56 -20.93 9.66 0.58
CA HIS A 56 -21.66 9.45 1.83
C HIS A 56 -21.11 10.25 3.02
N VAL A 57 -19.93 10.88 2.89
CA VAL A 57 -19.31 11.64 4.00
C VAL A 57 -20.13 12.87 4.38
N GLU A 58 -20.76 13.52 3.41
CA GLU A 58 -21.58 14.71 3.67
C GLU A 58 -22.81 14.43 4.54
N LEU A 59 -23.37 13.22 4.46
CA LEU A 59 -24.53 12.81 5.27
C LEU A 59 -24.20 12.69 6.76
N PHE A 60 -22.97 12.36 7.12
CA PHE A 60 -22.56 12.09 8.50
C PHE A 60 -21.92 13.29 9.22
N THR A 61 -21.54 14.32 8.49
CA THR A 61 -20.92 15.51 9.09
C THR A 61 -21.90 16.57 9.56
N GLN A 62 -23.18 16.45 9.23
CA GLN A 62 -24.19 17.48 9.51
C GLN A 62 -24.59 17.59 10.99
N ASN A 63 -24.40 16.54 11.80
CA ASN A 63 -24.83 16.51 13.21
C ASN A 63 -23.69 16.58 14.24
N GLY A 64 -22.44 16.47 13.83
CA GLY A 64 -21.26 16.85 14.63
C GLY A 64 -20.93 16.03 15.88
N GLY A 65 -21.48 14.81 16.05
CA GLY A 65 -21.18 13.94 17.18
C GLY A 65 -19.89 13.12 17.01
N PRO A 66 -19.30 12.59 18.12
CA PRO A 66 -18.10 11.74 18.04
C PRO A 66 -18.27 10.51 17.15
N VAL A 67 -19.47 9.92 17.15
CA VAL A 67 -19.81 8.77 16.31
C VAL A 67 -19.85 9.19 14.83
N ASP A 68 -20.41 10.36 14.53
CA ASP A 68 -20.47 10.88 13.18
C ASP A 68 -19.06 11.18 12.64
N ALA A 69 -18.19 11.71 13.50
CA ALA A 69 -16.79 11.95 13.15
C ALA A 69 -16.03 10.64 12.85
N LEU A 70 -16.24 9.60 13.66
CA LEU A 70 -15.66 8.27 13.43
C LEU A 70 -16.21 7.62 12.16
N THR A 71 -17.50 7.75 11.93
CA THR A 71 -18.18 7.24 10.74
C THR A 71 -17.65 7.94 9.49
N ALA A 72 -17.60 9.27 9.51
CA ALA A 72 -17.04 10.07 8.42
C ALA A 72 -15.58 9.70 8.13
N ARG A 73 -14.77 9.50 9.18
CA ARG A 73 -13.41 9.03 9.04
C ARG A 73 -13.35 7.65 8.37
N HIS A 74 -14.22 6.73 8.79
CA HIS A 74 -14.26 5.39 8.22
C HIS A 74 -14.60 5.41 6.72
N PHE A 75 -15.60 6.21 6.34
CA PHE A 75 -15.99 6.37 4.94
C PHE A 75 -15.00 7.17 4.08
N ARG A 76 -14.17 8.02 4.70
CA ARG A 76 -13.08 8.71 3.99
C ARG A 76 -11.88 7.82 3.73
N ARG A 77 -11.70 6.75 4.49
CA ARG A 77 -10.76 5.72 4.10
C ARG A 77 -11.17 5.20 2.73
N GLY A 78 -10.24 5.14 1.80
CA GLY A 78 -10.48 4.37 0.62
C GLY A 78 -11.00 3.00 1.05
N PHE A 79 -12.08 2.53 0.43
CA PHE A 79 -12.53 1.18 0.66
C PHE A 79 -11.41 0.25 0.26
N PHE A 80 -10.82 -0.41 1.22
CA PHE A 80 -10.00 -1.55 0.97
C PHE A 80 -10.63 -2.75 1.64
N SER A 81 -11.35 -3.44 0.82
CA SER A 81 -11.62 -4.84 1.09
C SER A 81 -11.10 -5.58 -0.13
N PRO A 82 -10.22 -6.54 0.01
CA PRO A 82 -9.84 -7.41 -1.10
C PRO A 82 -11.04 -8.15 -1.71
N ILE A 83 -12.21 -8.04 -1.10
CA ILE A 83 -13.47 -8.63 -1.54
C ILE A 83 -14.34 -7.63 -2.32
N HIS A 84 -14.14 -6.33 -2.17
CA HIS A 84 -15.07 -5.29 -2.66
C HIS A 84 -14.43 -4.20 -3.50
N ASP A 85 -13.09 -4.11 -3.54
CA ASP A 85 -12.43 -3.08 -4.31
C ASP A 85 -12.07 -3.57 -5.71
N ASP A 86 -12.30 -2.68 -6.64
CA ASP A 86 -11.79 -2.81 -7.99
C ASP A 86 -10.25 -2.74 -7.95
N VAL A 87 -9.58 -3.69 -8.57
CA VAL A 87 -8.13 -3.73 -8.74
C VAL A 87 -7.59 -2.42 -9.34
N LEU A 88 -8.38 -1.74 -10.18
CA LEU A 88 -8.04 -0.44 -10.75
C LEU A 88 -7.84 0.61 -9.66
N ARG A 89 -8.68 0.63 -8.65
CA ARG A 89 -8.55 1.57 -7.54
C ARG A 89 -7.28 1.30 -6.71
N ASN A 90 -6.99 0.04 -6.43
CA ASN A 90 -5.76 -0.36 -5.76
C ASN A 90 -4.53 0.09 -6.56
N PHE A 91 -4.58 -0.09 -7.88
CA PHE A 91 -3.53 0.39 -8.78
C PHE A 91 -3.35 1.92 -8.71
N GLU A 92 -4.43 2.70 -8.77
CA GLU A 92 -4.34 4.16 -8.70
C GLU A 92 -3.80 4.65 -7.34
N GLU A 93 -4.15 3.99 -6.24
CA GLU A 93 -3.56 4.26 -4.93
C GLU A 93 -2.04 4.04 -4.92
N VAL A 94 -1.60 2.87 -5.37
CA VAL A 94 -0.17 2.55 -5.44
C VAL A 94 0.57 3.54 -6.33
N LYS A 95 0.00 3.86 -7.49
CA LYS A 95 0.58 4.82 -8.44
C LYS A 95 0.68 6.23 -7.86
N ALA A 96 -0.37 6.69 -7.15
CA ALA A 96 -0.38 7.98 -6.50
C ALA A 96 0.68 8.07 -5.41
N LEU A 97 0.75 7.06 -4.54
CA LEU A 97 1.75 6.97 -3.49
C LEU A 97 3.17 6.93 -4.07
N TYR A 98 3.39 6.12 -5.10
CA TYR A 98 4.68 6.02 -5.80
C TYR A 98 5.16 7.37 -6.30
N LYS A 99 4.27 8.15 -6.92
CA LYS A 99 4.57 9.51 -7.43
C LYS A 99 4.80 10.51 -6.31
N ALA A 100 3.91 10.55 -5.31
CA ALA A 100 3.97 11.50 -4.21
C ALA A 100 5.24 11.34 -3.35
N THR A 101 5.69 10.11 -3.16
CA THR A 101 6.89 9.80 -2.38
C THR A 101 8.18 9.78 -3.20
N ASN A 102 8.07 9.94 -4.53
CA ASN A 102 9.20 9.76 -5.46
C ASN A 102 9.92 8.40 -5.25
N ALA A 103 9.15 7.38 -4.95
CA ALA A 103 9.65 6.03 -4.75
C ALA A 103 10.36 5.50 -6.00
N LYS A 104 11.25 4.54 -5.85
CA LYS A 104 12.01 3.97 -6.97
C LYS A 104 11.48 2.61 -7.41
N ALA A 105 10.76 1.94 -6.53
CA ALA A 105 10.17 0.64 -6.79
C ALA A 105 8.98 0.38 -5.86
N VAL A 106 8.21 -0.62 -6.21
CA VAL A 106 7.12 -1.16 -5.40
C VAL A 106 7.49 -2.57 -4.96
N VAL A 107 7.39 -2.84 -3.67
CA VAL A 107 7.45 -4.19 -3.12
C VAL A 107 6.05 -4.57 -2.68
N TYR A 108 5.55 -5.66 -3.22
CA TYR A 108 4.27 -6.23 -2.85
C TYR A 108 4.51 -7.42 -1.91
N ILE A 109 4.00 -7.33 -0.72
CA ILE A 109 4.06 -8.43 0.26
C ILE A 109 2.78 -9.22 0.08
N HIS A 110 2.91 -10.42 -0.44
CA HIS A 110 1.83 -11.35 -0.71
C HIS A 110 1.83 -12.46 0.35
N ILE A 111 0.71 -12.63 1.00
CA ILE A 111 0.55 -13.73 1.95
C ILE A 111 0.07 -14.95 1.17
N GLU A 112 0.87 -16.01 1.17
CA GLU A 112 0.53 -17.26 0.49
C GLU A 112 -0.82 -17.78 0.98
N PHE A 113 -1.61 -18.32 0.06
CA PHE A 113 -2.98 -18.80 0.29
C PHE A 113 -4.00 -17.69 0.61
N CYS A 114 -3.69 -16.43 0.37
CA CYS A 114 -4.68 -15.36 0.42
C CYS A 114 -5.39 -15.26 -0.92
N GLU A 115 -6.47 -16.03 -1.09
CA GLU A 115 -7.22 -16.12 -2.36
C GLU A 115 -7.61 -14.74 -2.92
N SER A 116 -8.00 -13.81 -2.05
CA SER A 116 -8.41 -12.47 -2.47
C SER A 116 -7.27 -11.67 -3.10
N GLU A 117 -6.04 -11.81 -2.60
CA GLU A 117 -4.86 -11.19 -3.22
C GLU A 117 -4.44 -11.91 -4.50
N GLU A 118 -4.57 -13.23 -4.54
CA GLU A 118 -4.20 -14.03 -5.70
C GLU A 118 -5.03 -13.68 -6.94
N TYR A 119 -6.31 -13.32 -6.78
CA TYR A 119 -7.16 -12.88 -7.89
C TYR A 119 -6.73 -11.53 -8.46
N ASP A 120 -6.38 -10.57 -7.62
CA ASP A 120 -6.10 -9.20 -8.04
C ASP A 120 -4.64 -8.98 -8.44
N LEU A 121 -3.71 -9.74 -7.85
CA LEU A 121 -2.28 -9.54 -8.03
C LEU A 121 -1.80 -9.61 -9.49
N PRO A 122 -2.28 -10.53 -10.36
CA PRO A 122 -1.87 -10.57 -11.76
C PRO A 122 -2.23 -9.31 -12.52
N ASP A 123 -3.42 -8.77 -12.32
CA ASP A 123 -3.89 -7.57 -12.99
C ASP A 123 -3.17 -6.33 -12.47
N LEU A 124 -3.03 -6.20 -11.15
CA LEU A 124 -2.26 -5.13 -10.53
C LEU A 124 -0.81 -5.11 -11.03
N LYS A 125 -0.16 -6.27 -11.09
CA LYS A 125 1.21 -6.42 -11.60
C LYS A 125 1.31 -5.99 -13.07
N ASN A 126 0.32 -6.34 -13.89
CA ASN A 126 0.29 -5.94 -15.29
C ASN A 126 0.11 -4.43 -15.45
N MET A 127 -0.76 -3.81 -14.65
CA MET A 127 -0.99 -2.36 -14.68
C MET A 127 0.26 -1.59 -14.24
N ILE A 128 0.88 -1.99 -13.14
CA ILE A 128 2.12 -1.37 -12.63
C ILE A 128 3.25 -1.48 -13.65
N ARG A 129 3.40 -2.66 -14.29
CA ARG A 129 4.42 -2.86 -15.33
C ARG A 129 4.18 -2.00 -16.57
N LYS A 130 2.93 -1.79 -16.99
CA LYS A 130 2.59 -0.90 -18.11
C LYS A 130 2.99 0.55 -17.86
N GLU A 131 3.00 0.98 -16.61
CA GLU A 131 3.49 2.32 -16.22
C GLU A 131 5.01 2.40 -16.10
N GLY A 132 5.73 1.31 -16.35
CA GLY A 132 7.19 1.27 -16.21
C GLY A 132 7.67 1.32 -14.76
N ILE A 133 6.81 1.02 -13.80
CA ILE A 133 7.16 1.03 -12.37
C ILE A 133 7.78 -0.34 -12.01
N PRO A 134 9.04 -0.36 -11.51
CA PRO A 134 9.65 -1.60 -11.05
C PRO A 134 8.87 -2.17 -9.87
N MET A 135 8.51 -3.46 -9.96
CA MET A 135 7.75 -4.15 -8.93
C MET A 135 8.34 -5.53 -8.64
N HIS A 136 8.45 -5.86 -7.37
CA HIS A 136 8.80 -7.19 -6.89
C HIS A 136 7.73 -7.72 -5.95
N VAL A 137 7.36 -8.98 -6.13
CA VAL A 137 6.43 -9.68 -5.22
C VAL A 137 7.24 -10.54 -4.28
N VAL A 138 6.97 -10.40 -3.01
CA VAL A 138 7.55 -11.19 -1.93
C VAL A 138 6.45 -12.07 -1.36
N ASP A 139 6.54 -13.36 -1.60
CA ASP A 139 5.62 -14.33 -1.04
C ASP A 139 6.04 -14.67 0.39
N THR A 140 5.11 -14.59 1.32
CA THR A 140 5.32 -14.87 2.75
C THR A 140 4.26 -15.81 3.26
N GLU A 141 4.64 -16.67 4.19
CA GLU A 141 3.71 -17.47 4.97
C GLU A 141 3.49 -16.83 6.34
N TYR A 142 2.33 -17.08 6.93
CA TYR A 142 1.92 -16.51 8.22
C TYR A 142 2.87 -16.86 9.39
N GLN A 143 3.73 -17.85 9.22
CA GLN A 143 4.73 -18.29 10.21
C GLN A 143 6.10 -18.52 9.59
N THR A 144 6.54 -17.60 8.73
CA THR A 144 7.86 -17.71 8.12
C THR A 144 8.96 -17.69 9.17
N THR A 145 9.57 -18.84 9.42
CA THR A 145 10.64 -18.99 10.42
C THR A 145 12.03 -18.56 9.90
N SER A 146 12.17 -18.42 8.58
CA SER A 146 13.45 -18.03 7.98
C SER A 146 13.26 -16.99 6.88
N LEU A 147 13.78 -15.81 7.11
CA LEU A 147 13.73 -14.68 6.17
C LEU A 147 14.97 -14.61 5.25
N SER A 148 15.88 -15.58 5.33
CA SER A 148 17.13 -15.53 4.58
C SER A 148 16.94 -15.56 3.05
N HIS A 149 15.97 -16.32 2.57
CA HIS A 149 15.64 -16.38 1.14
C HIS A 149 14.97 -15.08 0.67
N LEU A 150 14.10 -14.48 1.51
CA LEU A 150 13.47 -13.19 1.22
C LEU A 150 14.52 -12.08 1.12
N ARG A 151 15.47 -12.06 2.05
CA ARG A 151 16.60 -11.15 2.03
C ARG A 151 17.37 -11.23 0.70
N THR A 152 17.72 -12.42 0.27
CA THR A 152 18.46 -12.62 -0.98
C THR A 152 17.68 -12.12 -2.20
N ARG A 153 16.38 -12.42 -2.27
CA ARG A 153 15.49 -11.97 -3.36
C ARG A 153 15.35 -10.45 -3.40
N LEU A 154 15.08 -9.84 -2.24
CA LEU A 154 14.98 -8.38 -2.10
C LEU A 154 16.30 -7.70 -2.49
N GLN A 155 17.42 -8.19 -1.96
CA GLN A 155 18.73 -7.64 -2.28
C GLN A 155 19.01 -7.70 -3.78
N ALA A 156 18.79 -8.85 -4.44
CA ALA A 156 18.95 -9.00 -5.87
C ALA A 156 18.07 -8.04 -6.67
N PHE A 157 16.80 -7.87 -6.25
CA PHE A 157 15.90 -6.91 -6.89
C PHE A 157 16.44 -5.48 -6.80
N PHE A 158 16.82 -5.01 -5.62
CA PHE A 158 17.33 -3.65 -5.45
C PHE A 158 18.70 -3.43 -6.10
N GLU A 159 19.53 -4.45 -6.19
CA GLU A 159 20.79 -4.38 -6.95
C GLU A 159 20.53 -4.23 -8.45
N SER A 160 19.52 -4.93 -8.98
CA SER A 160 19.14 -4.79 -10.39
C SER A 160 18.70 -3.37 -10.75
N LEU A 161 18.03 -2.66 -9.82
CA LEU A 161 17.63 -1.27 -10.03
C LEU A 161 18.81 -0.29 -10.06
N LYS A 162 19.94 -0.64 -9.44
CA LYS A 162 21.14 0.20 -9.43
C LYS A 162 21.98 -0.01 -10.70
N GLY A 163 21.82 -1.14 -11.37
CA GLY A 163 22.65 -1.55 -12.53
C GLY A 163 22.20 -0.97 -13.88
N GLY A 164 21.12 -0.20 -13.96
CA GLY A 164 20.62 0.39 -15.20
C GLY A 164 19.26 -0.17 -15.65
N PRO A 165 18.71 0.28 -16.78
CA PRO A 165 17.37 -0.09 -17.21
C PRO A 165 17.26 -1.60 -17.45
N LEU A 166 16.22 -2.19 -16.85
CA LEU A 166 15.75 -3.52 -17.19
C LEU A 166 15.14 -3.53 -18.58
#